data_c86546ec2c45509886aab34091c2b43e
#
_entry.id   c86546ec2c45509886aab34091c2b43e
#
_cell.length_a   1.000
_cell.length_b   1.000
_cell.length_c   1.000
_cell.angle_alpha   90.00
_cell.angle_beta   90.00
_cell.angle_gamma   90.00
#
_symmetry.space_group_name_H-M   'P 1'
#
loop_
_entity.id
_entity.type
_entity.pdbx_description
1 polymer ?
#
loop_
_entity_poly.entity_id
_entity_poly.type
_entity_poly.pdbx_seq_one_letter_code
_entity_poly.pdbx_strand_id
1 'polypeptide(L)'
;MKIIVLGGAGDMASRTVRDLVAGPDVTAVTIADYNHEAAKLLAAELGEKASAIWVDANDHERLVTAIRGHDAAASGIGPFYRYEAKVARAAIEAGVPYVSLCDDYDATQAVLQLDDAAKEAGVTVLSGLGWTPGLSNVLARKGSEQFDRLDEINVSWASSASDSEGYAVILHTLHIFTGKVPSFLKGRLTPVAAGTAKEVVLFPPPVGRVNCYHLGHPEPVTLPRFLPGLRTVTLKGGLSEQPLNDLAIWLARLRLTDTPAKKDVLGKIIKAALPFLSKLGEAEEPCSAVRVDVSGWSGDEYGEVSYGAAAHMTELTGLPLAIGARMLARGDVRMPGVVAPEACLNPDLFLAEMEKRGVTVQDMTGEWPAAIAVPAQPPIVGWALAALAAWLLVRWLQRR
;
A
#
# COMPACT_ATOMS: atom_id res chain seq x y z
N MET A 1 -14.10 18.89 11.86
CA MET A 1 -14.48 17.76 10.98
C MET A 1 -14.64 16.50 11.82
N LYS A 2 -15.63 15.67 11.48
CA LYS A 2 -15.87 14.35 12.07
C LYS A 2 -15.45 13.28 11.07
N ILE A 3 -14.47 12.45 11.41
CA ILE A 3 -13.91 11.45 10.49
C ILE A 3 -14.07 10.07 11.12
N ILE A 4 -14.53 9.08 10.33
CA ILE A 4 -14.53 7.69 10.75
C ILE A 4 -13.32 6.97 10.12
N VAL A 5 -12.62 6.17 10.93
CA VAL A 5 -11.51 5.32 10.48
C VAL A 5 -11.91 3.86 10.66
N LEU A 6 -12.19 3.21 9.55
CA LEU A 6 -12.59 1.80 9.46
C LEU A 6 -11.33 0.92 9.49
N GLY A 7 -11.30 -0.05 10.40
CA GLY A 7 -10.09 -0.80 10.72
C GLY A 7 -9.06 0.01 11.50
N GLY A 8 -9.54 1.06 12.22
CA GLY A 8 -8.69 2.07 12.84
C GLY A 8 -7.81 1.60 14.00
N ALA A 9 -8.04 0.41 14.54
CA ALA A 9 -7.16 -0.21 15.53
C ALA A 9 -6.07 -1.09 14.90
N GLY A 10 -6.06 -1.22 13.58
CA GLY A 10 -5.02 -1.93 12.82
C GLY A 10 -3.69 -1.17 12.81
N ASP A 11 -2.62 -1.89 12.49
CA ASP A 11 -1.23 -1.39 12.53
C ASP A 11 -1.06 -0.06 11.78
N MET A 12 -1.38 -0.02 10.48
CA MET A 12 -1.25 1.18 9.65
C MET A 12 -2.29 2.26 10.01
N ALA A 13 -3.57 1.87 10.17
CA ALA A 13 -4.65 2.81 10.39
C ALA A 13 -4.64 3.48 11.77
N SER A 14 -4.01 2.86 12.77
CA SER A 14 -3.81 3.49 14.09
C SER A 14 -2.92 4.74 14.00
N ARG A 15 -1.95 4.75 13.09
CA ARG A 15 -1.14 5.95 12.82
C ARG A 15 -2.00 7.07 12.20
N THR A 16 -2.92 6.71 11.30
CA THR A 16 -3.91 7.64 10.76
C THR A 16 -4.79 8.26 11.86
N VAL A 17 -5.32 7.42 12.75
CA VAL A 17 -6.15 7.88 13.89
C VAL A 17 -5.38 8.88 14.76
N ARG A 18 -4.11 8.60 15.08
CA ARG A 18 -3.26 9.48 15.90
C ARG A 18 -3.03 10.84 15.22
N ASP A 19 -2.74 10.86 13.92
CA ASP A 19 -2.55 12.12 13.19
C ASP A 19 -3.85 12.93 13.10
N LEU A 20 -4.98 12.27 12.87
CA LEU A 20 -6.28 12.92 12.80
C LEU A 20 -6.67 13.57 14.14
N VAL A 21 -6.49 12.84 15.26
CA VAL A 21 -6.79 13.36 16.61
C VAL A 21 -5.90 14.57 16.96
N ALA A 22 -4.62 14.55 16.55
CA ALA A 22 -3.71 15.67 16.73
C ALA A 22 -4.07 16.90 15.87
N GLY A 23 -4.84 16.71 14.80
CA GLY A 23 -5.25 17.78 13.90
C GLY A 23 -6.16 18.82 14.59
N PRO A 24 -5.85 20.12 14.53
CA PRO A 24 -6.66 21.15 15.20
C PRO A 24 -8.05 21.35 14.57
N ASP A 25 -8.20 21.01 13.29
CA ASP A 25 -9.42 21.11 12.50
C ASP A 25 -10.32 19.85 12.59
N VAL A 26 -9.82 18.78 13.23
CA VAL A 26 -10.59 17.56 13.50
C VAL A 26 -11.23 17.66 14.88
N THR A 27 -12.55 17.56 14.92
CA THR A 27 -13.34 17.66 16.15
C THR A 27 -13.71 16.33 16.76
N ALA A 28 -13.80 15.28 15.93
CA ALA A 28 -14.06 13.91 16.39
C ALA A 28 -13.47 12.87 15.42
N VAL A 29 -12.95 11.79 15.97
CA VAL A 29 -12.50 10.60 15.25
C VAL A 29 -13.22 9.38 15.79
N THR A 30 -13.97 8.69 14.93
CA THR A 30 -14.61 7.41 15.25
C THR A 30 -13.74 6.26 14.81
N ILE A 31 -13.21 5.48 15.74
CA ILE A 31 -12.40 4.29 15.50
C ILE A 31 -13.36 3.11 15.36
N ALA A 32 -13.61 2.67 14.13
CA ALA A 32 -14.50 1.57 13.83
C ALA A 32 -13.68 0.31 13.50
N ASP A 33 -13.78 -0.73 14.33
CA ASP A 33 -12.97 -1.94 14.18
C ASP A 33 -13.73 -3.21 14.57
N TYR A 34 -13.35 -4.35 13.98
CA TYR A 34 -13.82 -5.66 14.39
C TYR A 34 -13.27 -6.03 15.79
N ASN A 35 -12.03 -5.64 16.07
CA ASN A 35 -11.43 -5.74 17.40
C ASN A 35 -11.81 -4.53 18.26
N HIS A 36 -13.04 -4.54 18.77
CA HIS A 36 -13.60 -3.44 19.54
C HIS A 36 -12.78 -3.10 20.80
N GLU A 37 -12.17 -4.09 21.44
CA GLU A 37 -11.35 -3.85 22.64
C GLU A 37 -10.07 -3.08 22.27
N ALA A 38 -9.40 -3.43 21.17
CA ALA A 38 -8.26 -2.65 20.71
C ALA A 38 -8.66 -1.20 20.32
N ALA A 39 -9.83 -1.05 19.67
CA ALA A 39 -10.35 0.28 19.34
C ALA A 39 -10.65 1.12 20.58
N LYS A 40 -11.24 0.54 21.64
CA LYS A 40 -11.47 1.21 22.93
C LYS A 40 -10.19 1.62 23.62
N LEU A 41 -9.17 0.74 23.64
CA LEU A 41 -7.89 1.06 24.24
C LEU A 41 -7.23 2.25 23.51
N LEU A 42 -7.24 2.25 22.18
CA LEU A 42 -6.70 3.35 21.38
C LEU A 42 -7.50 4.65 21.60
N ALA A 43 -8.84 4.58 21.68
CA ALA A 43 -9.67 5.75 21.96
C ALA A 43 -9.39 6.33 23.34
N ALA A 44 -9.27 5.47 24.36
CA ALA A 44 -8.96 5.90 25.74
C ALA A 44 -7.57 6.56 25.83
N GLU A 45 -6.59 6.05 25.10
CA GLU A 45 -5.24 6.65 25.01
C GLU A 45 -5.27 8.05 24.39
N LEU A 46 -6.10 8.25 23.35
CA LEU A 46 -6.13 9.48 22.56
C LEU A 46 -7.07 10.58 23.12
N GLY A 47 -7.90 10.23 24.08
CA GLY A 47 -8.74 11.19 24.82
C GLY A 47 -10.04 11.57 24.11
N GLU A 48 -10.60 12.72 24.48
CA GLU A 48 -12.01 13.10 24.22
C GLU A 48 -12.40 13.18 22.73
N LYS A 49 -11.46 13.45 21.83
CA LYS A 49 -11.74 13.49 20.39
C LYS A 49 -11.96 12.11 19.77
N ALA A 50 -11.51 11.03 20.42
CA ALA A 50 -11.56 9.68 19.92
C ALA A 50 -12.70 8.89 20.56
N SER A 51 -13.43 8.14 19.76
CA SER A 51 -14.45 7.20 20.21
C SER A 51 -14.32 5.87 19.46
N ALA A 52 -14.78 4.78 20.07
CA ALA A 52 -14.68 3.45 19.49
C ALA A 52 -16.06 2.85 19.23
N ILE A 53 -16.23 2.24 18.06
CA ILE A 53 -17.41 1.44 17.72
C ILE A 53 -16.99 0.09 17.14
N TRP A 54 -17.84 -0.91 17.32
CA TRP A 54 -17.64 -2.20 16.69
C TRP A 54 -18.28 -2.23 15.29
N VAL A 55 -17.55 -2.73 14.29
CA VAL A 55 -18.05 -2.99 12.94
C VAL A 55 -17.51 -4.31 12.41
N ASP A 56 -18.33 -5.00 11.59
CA ASP A 56 -17.90 -6.12 10.74
C ASP A 56 -18.02 -5.68 9.27
N ALA A 57 -16.94 -5.79 8.51
CA ALA A 57 -16.91 -5.48 7.08
C ALA A 57 -17.84 -6.36 6.22
N ASN A 58 -18.37 -7.45 6.77
CA ASN A 58 -19.38 -8.28 6.12
C ASN A 58 -20.82 -7.86 6.43
N ASP A 59 -21.03 -6.97 7.40
CA ASP A 59 -22.34 -6.41 7.74
C ASP A 59 -22.50 -5.06 7.03
N HIS A 60 -23.11 -5.09 5.85
CA HIS A 60 -23.27 -3.93 4.99
C HIS A 60 -24.11 -2.82 5.64
N GLU A 61 -25.26 -3.17 6.24
CA GLU A 61 -26.16 -2.20 6.84
C GLU A 61 -25.51 -1.49 8.03
N ARG A 62 -24.74 -2.23 8.81
CA ARG A 62 -23.97 -1.68 9.92
C ARG A 62 -22.86 -0.75 9.44
N LEU A 63 -22.14 -1.11 8.36
CA LEU A 63 -21.14 -0.23 7.75
C LEU A 63 -21.76 1.09 7.29
N VAL A 64 -22.87 1.03 6.54
CA VAL A 64 -23.57 2.23 6.07
C VAL A 64 -24.00 3.11 7.25
N THR A 65 -24.59 2.50 8.29
CA THR A 65 -25.01 3.21 9.50
C THR A 65 -23.84 3.85 10.24
N ALA A 66 -22.72 3.13 10.36
CA ALA A 66 -21.51 3.62 11.02
C ALA A 66 -20.86 4.80 10.27
N ILE A 67 -20.84 4.74 8.94
CA ILE A 67 -20.22 5.78 8.10
C ILE A 67 -21.08 7.05 8.04
N ARG A 68 -22.40 6.91 8.07
CA ARG A 68 -23.34 8.03 7.89
C ARG A 68 -23.14 9.13 8.94
N GLY A 69 -23.17 10.39 8.48
CA GLY A 69 -23.04 11.57 9.35
C GLY A 69 -21.60 11.97 9.71
N HIS A 70 -20.60 11.31 9.10
CA HIS A 70 -19.21 11.76 9.11
C HIS A 70 -18.90 12.62 7.88
N ASP A 71 -17.92 13.51 7.99
CA ASP A 71 -17.48 14.38 6.89
C ASP A 71 -16.60 13.62 5.88
N ALA A 72 -15.92 12.56 6.34
CA ALA A 72 -15.17 11.60 5.50
C ALA A 72 -15.03 10.25 6.21
N ALA A 73 -14.86 9.19 5.40
CA ALA A 73 -14.52 7.86 5.86
C ALA A 73 -13.15 7.46 5.32
N ALA A 74 -12.25 7.04 6.23
CA ALA A 74 -10.95 6.47 5.90
C ALA A 74 -10.95 4.97 6.20
N SER A 75 -10.32 4.13 5.36
CA SER A 75 -10.31 2.68 5.55
C SER A 75 -8.92 2.06 5.47
N GLY A 76 -8.57 1.31 6.52
CA GLY A 76 -7.46 0.38 6.56
C GLY A 76 -7.91 -1.08 6.76
N ILE A 77 -9.16 -1.43 6.38
CA ILE A 77 -9.66 -2.80 6.52
C ILE A 77 -9.03 -3.71 5.46
N GLY A 78 -8.01 -4.44 5.84
CA GLY A 78 -7.38 -5.46 4.99
C GLY A 78 -7.74 -6.91 5.36
N PRO A 79 -7.43 -7.90 4.49
CA PRO A 79 -6.84 -7.71 3.16
C PRO A 79 -7.87 -7.13 2.17
N PHE A 80 -7.42 -6.20 1.33
CA PHE A 80 -8.31 -5.39 0.50
C PHE A 80 -9.03 -6.20 -0.57
N TYR A 81 -8.41 -7.24 -1.14
CA TYR A 81 -9.06 -8.15 -2.10
C TYR A 81 -10.33 -8.83 -1.54
N ARG A 82 -10.58 -8.77 -0.22
CA ARG A 82 -11.81 -9.32 0.41
C ARG A 82 -12.85 -8.27 0.73
N TYR A 83 -12.42 -7.07 1.11
CA TYR A 83 -13.29 -6.12 1.80
C TYR A 83 -13.46 -4.79 1.08
N GLU A 84 -12.49 -4.33 0.29
CA GLU A 84 -12.46 -2.97 -0.24
C GLU A 84 -13.73 -2.57 -0.99
N ALA A 85 -14.16 -3.37 -1.96
CA ALA A 85 -15.37 -3.06 -2.73
C ALA A 85 -16.65 -3.02 -1.88
N LYS A 86 -16.71 -3.78 -0.77
CA LYS A 86 -17.84 -3.77 0.16
C LYS A 86 -17.87 -2.46 0.96
N VAL A 87 -16.72 -2.04 1.47
CA VAL A 87 -16.58 -0.82 2.27
C VAL A 87 -16.81 0.42 1.41
N ALA A 88 -16.22 0.48 0.20
CA ALA A 88 -16.45 1.57 -0.74
C ALA A 88 -17.93 1.70 -1.12
N ARG A 89 -18.63 0.58 -1.37
CA ARG A 89 -20.07 0.57 -1.64
C ARG A 89 -20.89 1.12 -0.47
N ALA A 90 -20.52 0.76 0.76
CA ALA A 90 -21.20 1.27 1.95
C ALA A 90 -20.98 2.79 2.12
N ALA A 91 -19.80 3.30 1.80
CA ALA A 91 -19.52 4.74 1.84
C ALA A 91 -20.32 5.50 0.77
N ILE A 92 -20.42 4.96 -0.45
CA ILE A 92 -21.24 5.51 -1.54
C ILE A 92 -22.72 5.59 -1.10
N GLU A 93 -23.27 4.50 -0.55
CA GLU A 93 -24.65 4.47 -0.06
C GLU A 93 -24.88 5.39 1.14
N ALA A 94 -23.90 5.56 1.99
CA ALA A 94 -23.96 6.52 3.10
C ALA A 94 -23.89 7.98 2.63
N GLY A 95 -23.49 8.25 1.39
CA GLY A 95 -23.28 9.60 0.84
C GLY A 95 -22.05 10.31 1.41
N VAL A 96 -21.04 9.56 1.87
CA VAL A 96 -19.84 10.09 2.55
C VAL A 96 -18.59 9.88 1.70
N PRO A 97 -17.78 10.92 1.46
CA PRO A 97 -16.50 10.79 0.77
C PRO A 97 -15.58 9.75 1.44
N TYR A 98 -14.91 8.95 0.62
CA TYR A 98 -14.18 7.78 1.08
C TYR A 98 -12.73 7.78 0.59
N VAL A 99 -11.79 7.38 1.46
CA VAL A 99 -10.39 7.13 1.10
C VAL A 99 -9.92 5.83 1.74
N SER A 100 -9.07 5.07 1.03
CA SER A 100 -8.55 3.78 1.53
C SER A 100 -7.07 3.59 1.29
N LEU A 101 -6.50 2.63 2.03
CA LEU A 101 -5.14 2.11 1.85
C LEU A 101 -5.06 0.99 0.79
N CYS A 102 -6.07 0.82 -0.06
CA CYS A 102 -6.17 -0.33 -0.98
C CYS A 102 -4.91 -0.49 -1.84
N ASP A 103 -4.16 -1.56 -1.61
CA ASP A 103 -2.92 -1.93 -2.28
C ASP A 103 -3.03 -3.20 -3.12
N ASP A 104 -4.20 -3.85 -3.12
CA ASP A 104 -4.47 -5.02 -3.94
C ASP A 104 -5.04 -4.59 -5.32
N TYR A 105 -4.37 -4.94 -6.41
CA TYR A 105 -4.75 -4.54 -7.77
C TYR A 105 -6.13 -5.04 -8.22
N ASP A 106 -6.52 -6.24 -7.80
CA ASP A 106 -7.82 -6.83 -8.11
C ASP A 106 -8.96 -6.15 -7.32
N ALA A 107 -8.70 -5.75 -6.08
CA ALA A 107 -9.61 -4.91 -5.30
C ALA A 107 -9.79 -3.54 -5.96
N THR A 108 -8.70 -2.89 -6.37
CA THR A 108 -8.75 -1.62 -7.10
C THR A 108 -9.59 -1.75 -8.38
N GLN A 109 -9.38 -2.81 -9.18
CA GLN A 109 -10.20 -3.06 -10.36
C GLN A 109 -11.69 -3.24 -10.02
N ALA A 110 -12.00 -3.88 -8.89
CA ALA A 110 -13.39 -4.05 -8.45
C ALA A 110 -14.01 -2.72 -7.98
N VAL A 111 -13.25 -1.86 -7.28
CA VAL A 111 -13.73 -0.54 -6.85
C VAL A 111 -13.92 0.39 -8.05
N LEU A 112 -13.06 0.34 -9.06
CA LEU A 112 -13.24 1.12 -10.31
C LEU A 112 -14.56 0.82 -11.03
N GLN A 113 -15.18 -0.35 -10.83
CA GLN A 113 -16.52 -0.66 -11.35
C GLN A 113 -17.66 0.05 -10.60
N LEU A 114 -17.37 0.69 -9.47
CA LEU A 114 -18.34 1.48 -8.70
C LEU A 114 -18.38 2.95 -9.13
N ASP A 115 -17.63 3.33 -10.16
CA ASP A 115 -17.45 4.72 -10.62
C ASP A 115 -18.79 5.41 -10.94
N ASP A 116 -19.65 4.76 -11.70
CA ASP A 116 -20.96 5.33 -12.05
C ASP A 116 -21.86 5.51 -10.81
N ALA A 117 -21.89 4.51 -9.92
CA ALA A 117 -22.65 4.61 -8.66
C ALA A 117 -22.14 5.74 -7.76
N ALA A 118 -20.82 5.92 -7.69
CA ALA A 118 -20.20 7.00 -6.93
C ALA A 118 -20.52 8.38 -7.54
N LYS A 119 -20.52 8.49 -8.88
CA LYS A 119 -20.95 9.71 -9.60
C LYS A 119 -22.42 10.05 -9.36
N GLU A 120 -23.29 9.07 -9.47
CA GLU A 120 -24.73 9.24 -9.21
C GLU A 120 -25.02 9.68 -7.78
N ALA A 121 -24.28 9.14 -6.81
CA ALA A 121 -24.38 9.53 -5.41
C ALA A 121 -23.68 10.86 -5.08
N GLY A 122 -22.91 11.44 -6.01
CA GLY A 122 -22.11 12.65 -5.77
C GLY A 122 -20.94 12.43 -4.81
N VAL A 123 -20.47 11.19 -4.63
CA VAL A 123 -19.45 10.79 -3.69
C VAL A 123 -18.10 10.63 -4.38
N THR A 124 -17.05 11.18 -3.77
CA THR A 124 -15.66 10.92 -4.17
C THR A 124 -15.13 9.69 -3.44
N VAL A 125 -14.69 8.68 -4.20
CA VAL A 125 -14.02 7.48 -3.70
C VAL A 125 -12.57 7.52 -4.13
N LEU A 126 -11.67 7.88 -3.21
CA LEU A 126 -10.22 7.93 -3.43
C LEU A 126 -9.60 6.60 -3.00
N SER A 127 -9.32 5.73 -3.96
CA SER A 127 -8.78 4.39 -3.70
C SER A 127 -7.26 4.41 -3.73
N GLY A 128 -6.64 3.79 -2.73
CA GLY A 128 -5.20 3.56 -2.70
C GLY A 128 -4.38 4.80 -2.32
N LEU A 129 -4.62 5.36 -1.15
CA LEU A 129 -3.81 6.47 -0.63
C LEU A 129 -3.05 6.06 0.63
N GLY A 130 -2.02 5.25 0.41
CA GLY A 130 -1.05 4.84 1.42
C GLY A 130 0.38 5.16 0.98
N TRP A 131 1.26 4.20 1.18
CA TRP A 131 2.65 4.24 0.77
C TRP A 131 2.80 3.95 -0.73
N THR A 132 2.45 2.72 -1.14
CA THR A 132 2.33 2.25 -2.52
C THR A 132 1.09 1.34 -2.61
N PRO A 133 0.06 1.76 -3.30
CA PRO A 133 -0.19 3.06 -3.93
C PRO A 133 -0.40 4.19 -2.92
N GLY A 134 -0.33 5.41 -3.41
CA GLY A 134 -0.56 6.62 -2.65
C GLY A 134 0.58 7.61 -2.82
N LEU A 135 1.56 7.60 -1.92
CA LEU A 135 2.76 8.43 -2.07
C LEU A 135 3.45 8.16 -3.42
N SER A 136 3.55 6.90 -3.85
CA SER A 136 4.07 6.53 -5.18
C SER A 136 3.32 7.23 -6.31
N ASN A 137 2.00 7.28 -6.26
CA ASN A 137 1.16 7.93 -7.28
C ASN A 137 1.34 9.45 -7.29
N VAL A 138 1.46 10.06 -6.10
CA VAL A 138 1.73 11.50 -5.97
C VAL A 138 3.10 11.84 -6.54
N LEU A 139 4.13 11.03 -6.28
CA LEU A 139 5.47 11.18 -6.87
C LEU A 139 5.44 10.99 -8.38
N ALA A 140 4.70 10.01 -8.88
CA ALA A 140 4.49 9.81 -10.31
C ALA A 140 3.81 11.03 -10.96
N ARG A 141 2.79 11.61 -10.33
CA ARG A 141 2.14 12.84 -10.78
C ARG A 141 3.13 14.01 -10.80
N LYS A 142 3.90 14.22 -9.73
CA LYS A 142 4.93 15.24 -9.64
C LYS A 142 5.96 15.13 -10.77
N GLY A 143 6.45 13.91 -11.02
CA GLY A 143 7.38 13.67 -12.12
C GLY A 143 6.76 13.88 -13.49
N SER A 144 5.47 13.53 -13.65
CA SER A 144 4.75 13.68 -14.92
C SER A 144 4.62 15.15 -15.35
N GLU A 145 4.60 16.09 -14.41
CA GLU A 145 4.49 17.53 -14.67
C GLU A 145 5.76 18.14 -15.26
N GLN A 146 6.87 17.39 -15.31
CA GLN A 146 8.13 17.81 -15.92
C GLN A 146 8.19 17.56 -17.44
N PHE A 147 7.20 16.86 -18.01
CA PHE A 147 7.23 16.42 -19.40
C PHE A 147 5.95 16.81 -20.15
N ASP A 148 6.12 17.22 -21.41
CA ASP A 148 5.01 17.47 -22.32
C ASP A 148 4.35 16.18 -22.82
N ARG A 149 5.15 15.11 -22.89
CA ARG A 149 4.72 13.78 -23.32
C ARG A 149 5.37 12.70 -22.46
N LEU A 150 4.57 11.97 -21.73
CA LEU A 150 5.01 10.85 -20.91
C LEU A 150 5.36 9.62 -21.78
N ASP A 151 6.31 8.82 -21.31
CA ASP A 151 6.66 7.53 -21.90
C ASP A 151 6.55 6.41 -20.86
N GLU A 152 7.33 6.48 -19.78
CA GLU A 152 7.40 5.41 -18.79
C GLU A 152 7.32 5.93 -17.35
N ILE A 153 6.71 5.13 -16.48
CA ILE A 153 6.75 5.29 -15.02
C ILE A 153 7.13 3.94 -14.42
N ASN A 154 8.22 3.93 -13.65
CA ASN A 154 8.67 2.77 -12.91
C ASN A 154 8.55 3.04 -11.41
N VAL A 155 7.66 2.31 -10.73
CA VAL A 155 7.48 2.37 -9.28
C VAL A 155 8.24 1.23 -8.65
N SER A 156 9.05 1.54 -7.65
CA SER A 156 9.78 0.53 -6.88
C SER A 156 9.59 0.76 -5.39
N TRP A 157 9.48 -0.32 -4.62
CA TRP A 157 9.43 -0.26 -3.16
C TRP A 157 10.33 -1.30 -2.51
N ALA A 158 10.81 -0.99 -1.32
CA ALA A 158 11.54 -1.90 -0.46
C ALA A 158 11.08 -1.77 0.97
N SER A 159 11.01 -2.87 1.71
CA SER A 159 10.63 -2.89 3.12
C SER A 159 11.42 -3.93 3.89
N SER A 160 11.75 -3.65 5.15
CA SER A 160 12.17 -4.69 6.07
C SER A 160 10.96 -5.51 6.55
N ALA A 161 11.13 -6.82 6.67
CA ALA A 161 10.09 -7.71 7.18
C ALA A 161 9.71 -7.42 8.64
N SER A 162 10.55 -6.72 9.39
CA SER A 162 10.31 -6.29 10.77
C SER A 162 9.64 -4.91 10.88
N ASP A 163 9.46 -4.18 9.76
CA ASP A 163 8.84 -2.85 9.78
C ASP A 163 7.30 -2.90 9.91
N SER A 164 6.69 -4.07 9.71
CA SER A 164 5.27 -4.32 10.03
C SER A 164 5.00 -5.79 10.33
N GLU A 165 4.31 -6.04 11.44
CA GLU A 165 3.89 -7.38 11.86
C GLU A 165 2.39 -7.63 11.64
N GLY A 166 1.70 -6.73 10.94
CA GLY A 166 0.28 -6.80 10.67
C GLY A 166 -0.13 -8.06 9.90
N TYR A 167 -1.13 -8.80 10.38
CA TYR A 167 -1.59 -10.02 9.70
C TYR A 167 -2.10 -9.74 8.27
N ALA A 168 -2.74 -8.60 8.05
CA ALA A 168 -3.18 -8.17 6.72
C ALA A 168 -2.00 -7.95 5.77
N VAL A 169 -0.89 -7.36 6.25
CA VAL A 169 0.35 -7.14 5.49
C VAL A 169 0.98 -8.47 5.06
N ILE A 170 1.01 -9.46 5.97
CA ILE A 170 1.50 -10.82 5.64
C ILE A 170 0.65 -11.44 4.53
N LEU A 171 -0.69 -11.34 4.62
CA LEU A 171 -1.60 -11.87 3.59
C LEU A 171 -1.46 -11.13 2.26
N HIS A 172 -1.30 -9.81 2.29
CA HIS A 172 -1.02 -8.99 1.12
C HIS A 172 0.31 -9.42 0.46
N THR A 173 1.40 -9.54 1.23
CA THR A 173 2.70 -10.02 0.71
C THR A 173 2.56 -11.37 -0.01
N LEU A 174 1.86 -12.35 0.59
CA LEU A 174 1.59 -13.61 -0.07
C LEU A 174 0.74 -13.44 -1.35
N HIS A 175 -0.17 -12.45 -1.38
CA HIS A 175 -1.03 -12.19 -2.53
C HIS A 175 -0.24 -11.62 -3.71
N ILE A 176 0.57 -10.62 -3.50
CA ILE A 176 1.30 -9.90 -4.55
C ILE A 176 2.43 -10.72 -5.20
N PHE A 177 2.98 -11.71 -4.47
CA PHE A 177 3.95 -12.68 -5.03
C PHE A 177 3.29 -13.83 -5.80
N THR A 178 1.94 -13.89 -5.88
CA THR A 178 1.23 -15.05 -6.43
C THR A 178 0.76 -14.84 -7.86
N GLY A 179 1.09 -15.78 -8.75
CA GLY A 179 0.47 -15.93 -10.06
C GLY A 179 0.91 -14.89 -11.09
N LYS A 180 -0.07 -14.33 -11.80
CA LYS A 180 0.16 -13.27 -12.79
C LYS A 180 -0.39 -11.96 -12.24
N VAL A 181 0.42 -10.92 -12.33
CA VAL A 181 0.14 -9.58 -11.81
C VAL A 181 0.13 -8.55 -12.94
N PRO A 182 -0.57 -7.41 -12.78
CA PRO A 182 -0.65 -6.42 -13.84
C PRO A 182 0.70 -5.70 -14.02
N SER A 183 1.03 -5.44 -15.27
CA SER A 183 2.03 -4.47 -15.71
C SER A 183 1.48 -3.77 -16.94
N PHE A 184 1.76 -2.50 -17.15
CA PHE A 184 1.32 -1.79 -18.35
C PHE A 184 2.49 -1.68 -19.30
N LEU A 185 2.44 -2.43 -20.40
CA LEU A 185 3.57 -2.56 -21.34
C LEU A 185 3.10 -2.27 -22.75
N LYS A 186 3.84 -1.41 -23.47
CA LYS A 186 3.56 -1.03 -24.86
C LYS A 186 2.12 -0.53 -25.05
N GLY A 187 1.64 0.31 -24.11
CA GLY A 187 0.33 0.93 -24.18
C GLY A 187 -0.85 0.00 -23.82
N ARG A 188 -0.61 -1.13 -23.17
CA ARG A 188 -1.68 -2.07 -22.78
C ARG A 188 -1.39 -2.79 -21.47
N LEU A 189 -2.44 -3.04 -20.70
CA LEU A 189 -2.35 -3.86 -19.51
C LEU A 189 -1.96 -5.30 -19.89
N THR A 190 -0.83 -5.77 -19.36
CA THR A 190 -0.22 -7.05 -19.69
C THR A 190 0.06 -7.84 -18.42
N PRO A 191 -0.45 -9.07 -18.30
CA PRO A 191 -0.15 -9.90 -17.13
C PRO A 191 1.27 -10.45 -17.21
N VAL A 192 2.09 -10.20 -16.18
CA VAL A 192 3.44 -10.72 -16.00
C VAL A 192 3.48 -11.70 -14.83
N ALA A 193 4.45 -12.61 -14.80
CA ALA A 193 4.58 -13.52 -13.66
C ALA A 193 5.15 -12.76 -12.44
N ALA A 194 4.48 -12.88 -11.29
CA ALA A 194 4.98 -12.34 -10.04
C ALA A 194 6.32 -12.98 -9.63
N GLY A 195 7.16 -12.23 -8.94
CA GLY A 195 8.48 -12.70 -8.51
C GLY A 195 9.48 -12.89 -9.65
N THR A 196 9.27 -12.24 -10.82
CA THR A 196 10.19 -12.26 -11.96
C THR A 196 10.82 -10.91 -12.25
N ALA A 197 11.69 -10.83 -13.25
CA ALA A 197 12.39 -9.61 -13.68
C ALA A 197 13.14 -8.92 -12.53
N LYS A 198 13.95 -9.73 -11.82
CA LYS A 198 14.82 -9.25 -10.73
C LYS A 198 15.67 -8.06 -11.18
N GLU A 199 15.65 -7.01 -10.39
CA GLU A 199 16.41 -5.79 -10.61
C GLU A 199 16.94 -5.25 -9.27
N VAL A 200 18.14 -4.66 -9.29
CA VAL A 200 18.68 -3.95 -8.11
C VAL A 200 18.26 -2.50 -8.20
N VAL A 201 17.50 -2.04 -7.24
CA VAL A 201 17.04 -0.65 -7.15
C VAL A 201 17.76 0.06 -6.01
N LEU A 202 18.20 1.29 -6.24
CA LEU A 202 18.76 2.17 -5.22
C LEU A 202 17.64 3.02 -4.62
N PHE A 203 17.42 2.85 -3.34
CA PHE A 203 16.46 3.63 -2.55
C PHE A 203 17.16 4.68 -1.69
N PRO A 204 16.42 5.70 -1.20
CA PRO A 204 16.95 6.66 -0.25
C PRO A 204 17.53 5.97 1.00
N PRO A 205 18.57 6.58 1.63
CA PRO A 205 19.03 6.13 2.93
C PRO A 205 17.89 6.10 3.97
N PRO A 206 17.91 5.14 4.90
CA PRO A 206 18.94 4.14 5.18
C PRO A 206 18.77 2.84 4.38
N VAL A 207 17.77 2.69 3.51
CA VAL A 207 17.44 1.42 2.83
C VAL A 207 18.50 1.00 1.81
N GLY A 208 18.97 1.92 0.96
CA GLY A 208 20.02 1.62 0.00
C GLY A 208 19.58 0.67 -1.12
N ARG A 209 20.40 -0.34 -1.45
CA ARG A 209 20.19 -1.25 -2.60
C ARG A 209 19.40 -2.48 -2.23
N VAL A 210 18.26 -2.70 -2.91
CA VAL A 210 17.40 -3.88 -2.70
C VAL A 210 17.09 -4.56 -4.03
N ASN A 211 17.00 -5.89 -4.01
CA ASN A 211 16.51 -6.66 -5.15
C ASN A 211 14.98 -6.56 -5.22
N CYS A 212 14.48 -6.01 -6.32
CA CYS A 212 13.04 -5.86 -6.58
C CYS A 212 12.59 -6.80 -7.70
N TYR A 213 11.33 -7.18 -7.66
CA TYR A 213 10.68 -8.13 -8.56
C TYR A 213 9.32 -7.59 -9.00
N HIS A 214 8.79 -8.01 -10.15
CA HIS A 214 7.39 -7.73 -10.49
C HIS A 214 6.46 -8.26 -9.41
N LEU A 215 5.64 -7.38 -8.88
CA LEU A 215 4.64 -7.68 -7.85
C LEU A 215 3.27 -7.11 -8.22
N GLY A 216 2.22 -7.61 -7.58
CA GLY A 216 0.86 -7.22 -7.86
C GLY A 216 0.43 -6.00 -7.07
N HIS A 217 0.41 -4.83 -7.72
CA HIS A 217 -0.05 -3.56 -7.12
C HIS A 217 -0.92 -2.76 -8.09
N PRO A 218 -1.66 -1.75 -7.61
CA PRO A 218 -2.60 -0.95 -8.41
C PRO A 218 -1.98 -0.01 -9.43
N GLU A 219 -0.75 0.49 -9.24
CA GLU A 219 -0.17 1.55 -10.06
C GLU A 219 -0.18 1.25 -11.57
N PRO A 220 0.13 0.01 -12.04
CA PRO A 220 -0.01 -0.31 -13.45
C PRO A 220 -1.46 -0.28 -13.99
N VAL A 221 -2.45 -0.25 -13.10
CA VAL A 221 -3.88 -0.14 -13.43
C VAL A 221 -4.33 1.32 -13.43
N THR A 222 -3.91 2.10 -12.43
CA THR A 222 -4.42 3.47 -12.21
C THR A 222 -3.63 4.52 -12.96
N LEU A 223 -2.29 4.49 -12.92
CA LEU A 223 -1.46 5.50 -13.58
C LEU A 223 -1.78 5.68 -15.08
N PRO A 224 -1.91 4.61 -15.90
CA PRO A 224 -2.26 4.79 -17.31
C PRO A 224 -3.67 5.30 -17.54
N ARG A 225 -4.59 5.08 -16.58
CA ARG A 225 -5.96 5.57 -16.66
C ARG A 225 -6.05 7.07 -16.45
N PHE A 226 -5.24 7.61 -15.53
CA PHE A 226 -5.33 9.00 -15.10
C PHE A 226 -4.18 9.88 -15.61
N LEU A 227 -3.09 9.29 -16.11
CA LEU A 227 -1.98 9.98 -16.76
C LEU A 227 -1.88 9.47 -18.22
N PRO A 228 -2.54 10.16 -19.17
CA PRO A 228 -2.57 9.72 -20.56
C PRO A 228 -1.20 9.84 -21.24
N GLY A 229 -0.96 9.00 -22.25
CA GLY A 229 0.25 9.01 -23.05
C GLY A 229 1.31 8.00 -22.63
N LEU A 230 1.18 7.40 -21.46
CA LEU A 230 2.10 6.39 -20.97
C LEU A 230 2.13 5.15 -21.88
N ARG A 231 3.33 4.63 -22.14
CA ARG A 231 3.58 3.40 -22.85
C ARG A 231 3.96 2.25 -21.93
N THR A 232 4.63 2.58 -20.82
CA THR A 232 5.07 1.59 -19.82
C THR A 232 4.77 2.10 -18.42
N VAL A 233 4.17 1.22 -17.61
CA VAL A 233 4.12 1.37 -16.14
C VAL A 233 4.47 0.03 -15.54
N THR A 234 5.54 0.00 -14.76
CA THR A 234 5.93 -1.18 -13.99
C THR A 234 5.87 -0.91 -12.50
N LEU A 235 5.54 -1.94 -11.75
CA LEU A 235 5.75 -1.95 -10.32
C LEU A 235 6.61 -3.13 -9.93
N LYS A 236 7.69 -2.84 -9.20
CA LYS A 236 8.58 -3.84 -8.61
C LYS A 236 8.74 -3.58 -7.13
N GLY A 237 8.92 -4.62 -6.37
CA GLY A 237 9.19 -4.50 -4.94
C GLY A 237 9.96 -5.68 -4.40
N GLY A 238 10.41 -5.53 -3.17
CA GLY A 238 11.12 -6.60 -2.48
C GLY A 238 11.36 -6.30 -1.01
N LEU A 239 11.54 -7.37 -0.24
CA LEU A 239 11.99 -7.27 1.14
C LEU A 239 13.49 -7.05 1.15
N SER A 240 13.97 -6.25 2.10
CA SER A 240 15.41 -6.03 2.33
C SER A 240 16.12 -7.35 2.63
N GLU A 241 15.42 -8.27 3.27
CA GLU A 241 15.88 -9.62 3.58
C GLU A 241 15.71 -10.54 2.37
N GLN A 242 16.73 -10.66 1.52
CA GLN A 242 16.69 -11.46 0.30
C GLN A 242 16.18 -12.90 0.48
N PRO A 243 16.53 -13.64 1.56
CA PRO A 243 16.02 -15.00 1.77
C PRO A 243 14.49 -15.07 1.88
N LEU A 244 13.82 -14.00 2.35
CA LEU A 244 12.36 -13.95 2.45
C LEU A 244 11.70 -13.74 1.09
N ASN A 245 12.33 -12.96 0.19
CA ASN A 245 11.88 -12.86 -1.20
C ASN A 245 11.95 -14.23 -1.89
N ASP A 246 13.08 -14.93 -1.74
CA ASP A 246 13.29 -16.24 -2.33
C ASP A 246 12.28 -17.27 -1.81
N LEU A 247 11.98 -17.23 -0.51
CA LEU A 247 10.95 -18.06 0.12
C LEU A 247 9.56 -17.76 -0.44
N ALA A 248 9.16 -16.49 -0.53
CA ALA A 248 7.86 -16.09 -1.08
C ALA A 248 7.69 -16.55 -2.52
N ILE A 249 8.71 -16.33 -3.36
CA ILE A 249 8.73 -16.77 -4.77
C ILE A 249 8.63 -18.31 -4.86
N TRP A 250 9.34 -19.05 -4.00
CA TRP A 250 9.32 -20.51 -3.97
C TRP A 250 7.93 -21.04 -3.56
N LEU A 251 7.33 -20.49 -2.50
CA LEU A 251 5.98 -20.84 -2.06
C LEU A 251 4.94 -20.60 -3.16
N ALA A 252 5.05 -19.49 -3.89
CA ALA A 252 4.17 -19.17 -5.01
C ALA A 252 4.36 -20.17 -6.18
N ARG A 253 5.59 -20.50 -6.54
CA ARG A 253 5.89 -21.50 -7.61
C ARG A 253 5.35 -22.88 -7.28
N LEU A 254 5.33 -23.27 -6.01
CA LEU A 254 4.73 -24.52 -5.53
C LEU A 254 3.20 -24.44 -5.39
N ARG A 255 2.58 -23.32 -5.77
CA ARG A 255 1.14 -23.08 -5.66
C ARG A 255 0.59 -23.21 -4.23
N LEU A 256 1.41 -22.90 -3.24
CA LEU A 256 1.02 -22.91 -1.83
C LEU A 256 0.30 -21.61 -1.42
N THR A 257 0.20 -20.62 -2.32
CA THR A 257 -0.42 -19.31 -2.12
C THR A 257 -1.57 -19.01 -3.09
N ASP A 258 -1.98 -19.97 -3.94
CA ASP A 258 -2.90 -19.73 -5.05
C ASP A 258 -4.39 -19.63 -4.64
N THR A 259 -4.73 -19.95 -3.38
CA THR A 259 -6.09 -19.78 -2.86
C THR A 259 -6.12 -19.02 -1.54
N PRO A 260 -7.22 -18.30 -1.22
CA PRO A 260 -7.36 -17.58 0.04
C PRO A 260 -7.14 -18.47 1.27
N ALA A 261 -7.66 -19.72 1.26
CA ALA A 261 -7.50 -20.65 2.37
C ALA A 261 -6.03 -21.05 2.61
N LYS A 262 -5.26 -21.26 1.53
CA LYS A 262 -3.82 -21.54 1.64
C LYS A 262 -3.05 -20.35 2.18
N LYS A 263 -3.37 -19.12 1.71
CA LYS A 263 -2.79 -17.89 2.25
C LYS A 263 -3.07 -17.72 3.74
N ASP A 264 -4.31 -18.00 4.18
CA ASP A 264 -4.68 -17.93 5.60
C ASP A 264 -3.88 -18.90 6.48
N VAL A 265 -3.68 -20.14 6.00
CA VAL A 265 -2.85 -21.12 6.72
C VAL A 265 -1.40 -20.68 6.79
N LEU A 266 -0.82 -20.30 5.66
CA LEU A 266 0.57 -19.82 5.59
C LEU A 266 0.76 -18.52 6.38
N GLY A 267 -0.17 -17.57 6.27
CA GLY A 267 -0.11 -16.32 7.01
C GLY A 267 -0.07 -16.52 8.53
N LYS A 268 -0.84 -17.48 9.06
CA LYS A 268 -0.79 -17.85 10.50
C LYS A 268 0.57 -18.45 10.87
N ILE A 269 1.14 -19.29 10.01
CA ILE A 269 2.46 -19.91 10.24
C ILE A 269 3.54 -18.83 10.21
N ILE A 270 3.53 -17.96 9.21
CA ILE A 270 4.50 -16.86 9.06
C ILE A 270 4.39 -15.91 10.26
N LYS A 271 3.18 -15.50 10.66
CA LYS A 271 2.99 -14.64 11.84
C LYS A 271 3.58 -15.24 13.11
N ALA A 272 3.41 -16.55 13.32
CA ALA A 272 3.98 -17.25 14.47
C ALA A 272 5.51 -17.38 14.38
N ALA A 273 6.08 -17.41 13.17
CA ALA A 273 7.52 -17.52 12.93
C ALA A 273 8.23 -16.16 12.81
N LEU A 274 7.50 -15.07 12.63
CA LEU A 274 8.04 -13.73 12.35
C LEU A 274 9.11 -13.27 13.37
N PRO A 275 8.96 -13.47 14.69
CA PRO A 275 9.99 -13.10 15.66
C PRO A 275 11.35 -13.81 15.50
N PHE A 276 11.35 -14.93 14.74
CA PHE A 276 12.57 -15.66 14.40
C PHE A 276 13.08 -15.28 13.01
N LEU A 277 12.16 -15.01 12.07
CA LEU A 277 12.49 -14.65 10.69
C LEU A 277 13.08 -13.24 10.58
N SER A 278 12.58 -12.29 11.35
CA SER A 278 13.11 -10.92 11.40
C SER A 278 14.56 -10.84 11.88
N LYS A 279 15.03 -11.83 12.66
CA LYS A 279 16.43 -11.93 13.10
C LYS A 279 17.38 -12.43 12.01
N LEU A 280 16.87 -12.87 10.86
CA LEU A 280 17.68 -13.30 9.72
C LEU A 280 18.14 -12.13 8.83
N GLY A 281 17.69 -10.91 9.11
CA GLY A 281 18.07 -9.69 8.41
C GLY A 281 19.12 -8.88 9.18
N GLU A 282 19.97 -8.17 8.45
CA GLU A 282 21.02 -7.30 9.01
C GLU A 282 20.54 -5.84 9.21
N ALA A 283 19.25 -5.54 9.08
CA ALA A 283 18.73 -4.18 9.23
C ALA A 283 18.84 -3.72 10.70
N GLU A 284 19.71 -2.73 10.96
CA GLU A 284 19.84 -2.12 12.29
C GLU A 284 18.57 -1.42 12.74
N GLU A 285 17.83 -0.80 11.79
CA GLU A 285 16.51 -0.20 12.04
C GLU A 285 15.52 -0.62 10.95
N PRO A 286 14.27 -1.05 11.32
CA PRO A 286 13.23 -1.34 10.35
C PRO A 286 12.88 -0.08 9.55
N CYS A 287 12.92 -0.18 8.23
CA CYS A 287 12.63 0.95 7.36
C CYS A 287 12.04 0.46 6.03
N SER A 288 11.18 1.28 5.48
CA SER A 288 10.57 1.10 4.17
C SER A 288 10.90 2.27 3.26
N ALA A 289 10.96 2.05 1.95
CA ALA A 289 11.23 3.11 0.99
C ALA A 289 10.49 2.89 -0.32
N VAL A 290 10.15 4.00 -0.96
CA VAL A 290 9.62 4.06 -2.32
C VAL A 290 10.57 4.86 -3.21
N ARG A 291 10.67 4.44 -4.47
CA ARG A 291 11.30 5.18 -5.57
C ARG A 291 10.37 5.17 -6.77
N VAL A 292 10.26 6.31 -7.41
CA VAL A 292 9.47 6.49 -8.64
C VAL A 292 10.34 7.17 -9.67
N ASP A 293 10.55 6.50 -10.79
CA ASP A 293 11.29 7.01 -11.95
C ASP A 293 10.26 7.32 -13.04
N VAL A 294 10.28 8.55 -13.55
CA VAL A 294 9.37 9.04 -14.58
C VAL A 294 10.18 9.53 -15.75
N SER A 295 9.90 9.03 -16.94
CA SER A 295 10.57 9.45 -18.17
C SER A 295 9.58 9.91 -19.23
N GLY A 296 10.05 10.83 -20.06
CA GLY A 296 9.25 11.45 -21.10
C GLY A 296 10.02 12.43 -21.95
N TRP A 297 9.30 13.27 -22.66
CA TRP A 297 9.81 14.25 -23.58
C TRP A 297 9.39 15.65 -23.16
N SER A 298 10.35 16.60 -23.16
CA SER A 298 10.13 18.04 -23.08
C SER A 298 10.61 18.64 -24.40
N GLY A 299 9.67 19.00 -25.28
CA GLY A 299 9.97 19.28 -26.67
C GLY A 299 10.57 18.06 -27.38
N ASP A 300 11.79 18.18 -27.88
CA ASP A 300 12.54 17.11 -28.56
C ASP A 300 13.55 16.37 -27.63
N GLU A 301 13.68 16.81 -26.39
CA GLU A 301 14.61 16.21 -25.44
C GLU A 301 13.91 15.14 -24.61
N TYR A 302 14.51 13.92 -24.61
CA TYR A 302 14.10 12.84 -23.73
C TYR A 302 14.83 12.94 -22.39
N GLY A 303 14.09 12.88 -21.31
CA GLY A 303 14.65 12.99 -19.97
C GLY A 303 14.01 12.02 -18.99
N GLU A 304 14.60 11.94 -17.81
CA GLU A 304 14.09 11.18 -16.67
C GLU A 304 14.26 12.01 -15.39
N VAL A 305 13.25 11.90 -14.52
CA VAL A 305 13.31 12.41 -13.14
C VAL A 305 12.97 11.30 -12.18
N SER A 306 13.59 11.30 -11.02
CA SER A 306 13.42 10.26 -10.00
C SER A 306 13.16 10.88 -8.62
N TYR A 307 12.19 10.35 -7.90
CA TYR A 307 11.88 10.77 -6.53
C TYR A 307 11.83 9.57 -5.62
N GLY A 308 12.25 9.76 -4.37
CA GLY A 308 12.19 8.70 -3.35
C GLY A 308 11.90 9.22 -1.96
N ALA A 309 11.37 8.36 -1.11
CA ALA A 309 11.18 8.61 0.30
C ALA A 309 11.46 7.35 1.11
N ALA A 310 11.99 7.51 2.32
CA ALA A 310 12.20 6.42 3.27
C ALA A 310 11.77 6.84 4.67
N ALA A 311 11.03 5.97 5.35
CA ALA A 311 10.60 6.12 6.74
C ALA A 311 10.05 4.76 7.23
N HIS A 312 9.53 4.71 8.45
CA HIS A 312 8.75 3.54 8.89
C HIS A 312 7.51 3.33 8.02
N MET A 313 7.14 2.08 7.77
CA MET A 313 5.97 1.73 6.95
C MET A 313 4.69 2.38 7.48
N THR A 314 4.53 2.44 8.81
CA THR A 314 3.37 3.08 9.44
C THR A 314 3.27 4.57 9.11
N GLU A 315 4.41 5.28 9.03
CA GLU A 315 4.47 6.70 8.64
C GLU A 315 4.16 6.87 7.15
N LEU A 316 4.83 6.09 6.29
CA LEU A 316 4.62 6.14 4.85
C LEU A 316 3.19 5.77 4.43
N THR A 317 2.49 4.95 5.22
CA THR A 317 1.16 4.45 4.91
C THR A 317 0.05 5.23 5.64
N GLY A 318 0.20 5.43 6.94
CA GLY A 318 -0.85 6.02 7.76
C GLY A 318 -1.01 7.53 7.61
N LEU A 319 0.09 8.24 7.36
CA LEU A 319 0.04 9.70 7.15
C LEU A 319 -0.65 10.11 5.85
N PRO A 320 -0.36 9.47 4.68
CA PRO A 320 -1.13 9.72 3.46
C PRO A 320 -2.64 9.57 3.64
N LEU A 321 -3.08 8.49 4.30
CA LEU A 321 -4.50 8.25 4.57
C LEU A 321 -5.11 9.37 5.44
N ALA A 322 -4.40 9.84 6.47
CA ALA A 322 -4.86 10.92 7.33
C ALA A 322 -4.98 12.25 6.57
N ILE A 323 -4.00 12.57 5.74
CA ILE A 323 -4.00 13.77 4.89
C ILE A 323 -5.17 13.72 3.92
N GLY A 324 -5.35 12.60 3.20
CA GLY A 324 -6.45 12.41 2.26
C GLY A 324 -7.83 12.49 2.91
N ALA A 325 -8.01 11.88 4.07
CA ALA A 325 -9.27 11.97 4.82
C ALA A 325 -9.61 13.42 5.22
N ARG A 326 -8.61 14.21 5.63
CA ARG A 326 -8.80 15.63 5.94
C ARG A 326 -9.10 16.46 4.68
N MET A 327 -8.42 16.19 3.56
CA MET A 327 -8.68 16.87 2.28
C MET A 327 -10.11 16.60 1.78
N LEU A 328 -10.58 15.35 1.87
CA LEU A 328 -11.95 14.99 1.53
C LEU A 328 -12.96 15.68 2.47
N ALA A 329 -12.73 15.63 3.78
CA ALA A 329 -13.62 16.22 4.78
C ALA A 329 -13.72 17.75 4.66
N ARG A 330 -12.67 18.44 4.21
CA ARG A 330 -12.68 19.88 3.93
C ARG A 330 -13.31 20.22 2.58
N GLY A 331 -13.43 19.23 1.68
CA GLY A 331 -13.84 19.46 0.30
C GLY A 331 -12.73 20.01 -0.59
N ASP A 332 -11.45 19.89 -0.18
CA ASP A 332 -10.28 20.23 -1.00
C ASP A 332 -10.18 19.30 -2.21
N VAL A 333 -10.68 18.08 -2.07
CA VAL A 333 -10.83 17.09 -3.14
C VAL A 333 -12.32 16.82 -3.34
N ARG A 334 -12.86 17.29 -4.46
CA ARG A 334 -14.25 17.06 -4.90
C ARG A 334 -14.26 16.58 -6.35
N MET A 335 -14.28 15.27 -6.51
CA MET A 335 -14.30 14.61 -7.81
C MET A 335 -15.19 13.37 -7.73
N PRO A 336 -16.54 13.55 -7.81
CA PRO A 336 -17.47 12.42 -7.73
C PRO A 336 -17.11 11.31 -8.71
N GLY A 337 -17.12 10.07 -8.23
CA GLY A 337 -16.63 8.90 -8.94
C GLY A 337 -15.49 8.22 -8.17
N VAL A 338 -14.93 7.19 -8.79
CA VAL A 338 -13.76 6.48 -8.27
C VAL A 338 -12.48 7.05 -8.89
N VAL A 339 -11.63 7.59 -8.05
CA VAL A 339 -10.36 8.23 -8.43
C VAL A 339 -9.19 7.60 -7.70
N ALA A 340 -8.00 7.84 -8.25
CA ALA A 340 -6.72 7.50 -7.61
C ALA A 340 -5.94 8.80 -7.29
N PRO A 341 -4.91 8.72 -6.43
CA PRO A 341 -4.19 9.91 -5.96
C PRO A 341 -3.65 10.81 -7.07
N GLU A 342 -3.11 10.23 -8.13
CA GLU A 342 -2.57 10.95 -9.30
C GLU A 342 -3.62 11.74 -10.08
N ALA A 343 -4.90 11.40 -9.92
CA ALA A 343 -5.99 12.08 -10.62
C ALA A 343 -6.44 13.36 -9.93
N CYS A 344 -6.35 13.42 -8.59
CA CYS A 344 -7.08 14.40 -7.80
C CYS A 344 -6.25 15.16 -6.76
N LEU A 345 -5.04 14.71 -6.45
CA LEU A 345 -4.17 15.38 -5.48
C LEU A 345 -3.20 16.34 -6.17
N ASN A 346 -3.03 17.52 -5.58
CA ASN A 346 -1.92 18.41 -5.95
C ASN A 346 -0.64 17.90 -5.26
N PRO A 347 0.42 17.53 -6.01
CA PRO A 347 1.62 16.93 -5.43
C PRO A 347 2.30 17.82 -4.41
N ASP A 348 2.49 19.10 -4.72
CA ASP A 348 3.25 19.99 -3.86
C ASP A 348 2.54 20.24 -2.53
N LEU A 349 1.22 20.45 -2.56
CA LEU A 349 0.43 20.60 -1.34
C LEU A 349 0.45 19.34 -0.48
N PHE A 350 0.31 18.16 -1.12
CA PHE A 350 0.33 16.89 -0.42
C PHE A 350 1.70 16.59 0.20
N LEU A 351 2.78 16.78 -0.56
CA LEU A 351 4.15 16.55 -0.10
C LEU A 351 4.56 17.51 1.01
N ALA A 352 4.12 18.77 0.95
CA ALA A 352 4.33 19.72 2.05
C ALA A 352 3.63 19.28 3.36
N GLU A 353 2.46 18.63 3.26
CA GLU A 353 1.80 18.02 4.44
C GLU A 353 2.55 16.77 4.96
N MET A 354 3.16 15.98 4.08
CA MET A 354 4.04 14.87 4.49
C MET A 354 5.30 15.36 5.19
N GLU A 355 5.94 16.40 4.66
CA GLU A 355 7.15 17.02 5.22
C GLU A 355 6.91 17.57 6.63
N LYS A 356 5.79 18.28 6.86
CA LYS A 356 5.38 18.75 8.20
C LYS A 356 5.26 17.61 9.23
N ARG A 357 5.09 16.39 8.77
CA ARG A 357 4.98 15.15 9.57
C ARG A 357 6.26 14.32 9.61
N GLY A 358 7.36 14.88 9.09
CA GLY A 358 8.69 14.28 9.13
C GLY A 358 9.00 13.31 7.99
N VAL A 359 8.15 13.19 6.98
CA VAL A 359 8.43 12.38 5.79
C VAL A 359 8.87 13.29 4.64
N THR A 360 10.17 13.24 4.34
CA THR A 360 10.80 14.06 3.29
C THR A 360 10.97 13.25 2.01
N VAL A 361 10.65 13.86 0.87
CA VAL A 361 10.93 13.33 -0.46
C VAL A 361 12.28 13.84 -0.94
N GLN A 362 13.11 12.95 -1.46
CA GLN A 362 14.41 13.23 -2.04
C GLN A 362 14.31 13.21 -3.57
N ASP A 363 14.98 14.15 -4.22
CA ASP A 363 15.26 14.09 -5.66
C ASP A 363 16.43 13.10 -5.85
N MET A 364 16.18 12.04 -6.59
CA MET A 364 17.14 10.99 -6.89
C MET A 364 17.53 10.96 -8.38
N THR A 365 17.23 12.04 -9.10
CA THR A 365 17.51 12.18 -10.53
C THR A 365 19.01 12.00 -10.80
N GLY A 366 19.34 11.07 -11.72
CA GLY A 366 20.73 10.73 -12.04
C GLY A 366 21.40 9.76 -11.06
N GLU A 367 20.75 9.39 -9.96
CA GLU A 367 21.25 8.36 -9.03
C GLU A 367 20.88 6.96 -9.52
N TRP A 368 21.83 6.30 -10.20
CA TRP A 368 21.70 4.90 -10.62
C TRP A 368 22.63 3.99 -9.81
N PRO A 369 22.21 2.75 -9.53
CA PRO A 369 23.16 1.79 -8.97
C PRO A 369 24.26 1.57 -9.99
N ALA A 370 25.50 2.02 -9.70
CA ALA A 370 26.64 1.58 -10.47
C ALA A 370 26.58 0.05 -10.60
N ALA A 371 26.83 -0.49 -11.80
CA ALA A 371 26.75 -1.92 -12.08
C ALA A 371 27.76 -2.68 -11.21
N ILE A 372 27.37 -3.00 -9.98
CA ILE A 372 28.13 -3.87 -9.09
C ILE A 372 27.41 -5.20 -9.08
N ALA A 373 28.11 -6.25 -9.47
CA ALA A 373 27.65 -7.62 -9.32
C ALA A 373 27.30 -7.85 -7.84
N VAL A 374 26.02 -8.07 -7.56
CA VAL A 374 25.58 -8.51 -6.22
C VAL A 374 26.29 -9.83 -5.97
N PRO A 375 27.08 -9.97 -4.88
CA PRO A 375 27.71 -11.25 -4.55
C PRO A 375 26.60 -12.31 -4.47
N ALA A 376 26.79 -13.41 -5.18
CA ALA A 376 25.89 -14.54 -5.13
C ALA A 376 25.87 -15.05 -3.67
N GLN A 377 24.76 -14.86 -2.96
CA GLN A 377 24.63 -15.45 -1.63
C GLN A 377 24.64 -16.98 -1.77
N PRO A 378 25.34 -17.68 -0.87
CA PRO A 378 25.46 -19.12 -0.96
C PRO A 378 24.07 -19.78 -0.85
N PRO A 379 23.78 -20.83 -1.63
CA PRO A 379 22.47 -21.50 -1.68
C PRO A 379 22.08 -22.17 -0.33
N ILE A 380 22.97 -22.20 0.65
CA ILE A 380 22.82 -22.87 1.95
C ILE A 380 21.64 -22.29 2.76
N VAL A 381 21.38 -20.98 2.67
CA VAL A 381 20.29 -20.33 3.42
C VAL A 381 18.92 -20.78 2.90
N GLY A 382 18.76 -20.96 1.60
CA GLY A 382 17.52 -21.47 1.00
C GLY A 382 17.18 -22.90 1.48
N TRP A 383 18.16 -23.76 1.64
CA TRP A 383 17.99 -25.13 2.14
C TRP A 383 17.65 -25.16 3.64
N ALA A 384 18.24 -24.28 4.46
CA ALA A 384 17.93 -24.17 5.88
C ALA A 384 16.49 -23.70 6.11
N LEU A 385 16.02 -22.73 5.35
CA LEU A 385 14.64 -22.24 5.40
C LEU A 385 13.63 -23.28 4.89
N ALA A 386 13.95 -24.01 3.83
CA ALA A 386 13.14 -25.11 3.33
C ALA A 386 13.05 -26.26 4.37
N ALA A 387 14.13 -26.58 5.03
CA ALA A 387 14.19 -27.58 6.10
C ALA A 387 13.37 -27.14 7.33
N LEU A 388 13.43 -25.86 7.72
CA LEU A 388 12.65 -25.32 8.82
C LEU A 388 11.15 -25.31 8.50
N ALA A 389 10.76 -24.90 7.28
CA ALA A 389 9.38 -24.92 6.83
C ALA A 389 8.83 -26.35 6.75
N ALA A 390 9.62 -27.31 6.25
CA ALA A 390 9.25 -28.74 6.22
C ALA A 390 9.12 -29.31 7.64
N TRP A 391 10.01 -28.96 8.57
CA TRP A 391 9.97 -29.38 9.96
C TRP A 391 8.73 -28.82 10.70
N LEU A 392 8.39 -27.55 10.48
CA LEU A 392 7.19 -26.92 11.03
C LEU A 392 5.92 -27.57 10.48
N LEU A 393 5.88 -27.89 9.19
CA LEU A 393 4.76 -28.57 8.54
C LEU A 393 4.58 -29.99 9.11
N VAL A 394 5.67 -30.75 9.27
CA VAL A 394 5.64 -32.10 9.86
C VAL A 394 5.17 -32.06 11.31
N ARG A 395 5.66 -31.12 12.12
CA ARG A 395 5.19 -30.94 13.52
C ARG A 395 3.71 -30.57 13.61
N TRP A 396 3.22 -29.76 12.66
CA TRP A 396 1.80 -29.39 12.61
C TRP A 396 0.92 -30.60 12.24
N LEU A 397 1.35 -31.42 11.27
CA LEU A 397 0.67 -32.66 10.88
C LEU A 397 0.66 -33.70 11.99
N GLN A 398 1.68 -33.75 12.83
CA GLN A 398 1.76 -34.70 13.98
C GLN A 398 0.93 -34.26 15.20
N ARG A 399 0.41 -33.02 15.21
CA ARG A 399 -0.43 -32.47 16.30
C ARG A 399 -1.94 -32.49 15.97
N ARG A 400 -2.30 -33.03 14.83
CA ARG A 400 -3.67 -33.37 14.43
C ARG A 400 -3.87 -34.90 14.47
#